data_7c660ccd4abe5f67bed226c35db91536
#
_entry.id   7c660ccd4abe5f67bed226c35db91536
#
_cell.length_a   1.000
_cell.length_b   1.000
_cell.length_c   1.000
_cell.angle_alpha   90.00
_cell.angle_beta   90.00
_cell.angle_gamma   90.00
#
_symmetry.space_group_name_H-M   'P 1'
#
loop_
_entity.id
_entity.type
_entity.pdbx_description
1 polymer ?
#
loop_
_entity_poly.entity_id
_entity_poly.type
_entity_poly.pdbx_seq_one_letter_code
_entity_poly.pdbx_strand_id
1 'polypeptide(L)'
;MRLEKKIHVFSSNYALYHSMSQRVMAVLESLSPAVEPYSIDEMFIDLRGINHCISPEVFGHQLREQVKSWTGLTMGVGIAPTKTLAKSAQWATKQWPQFSGVVALTAENRNRILKLLGLQPVGEVWGVGRRLTEKLNALGINT
;
A
#
# COMPACT_ATOMS: atom_id res chain seq x y z
N MET A 1 31.98 10.46 -17.51
CA MET A 1 31.14 11.68 -17.55
C MET A 1 30.00 11.49 -16.58
N ARG A 2 30.07 12.04 -15.36
CA ARG A 2 28.94 11.99 -14.39
C ARG A 2 27.91 12.99 -14.85
N LEU A 3 26.73 12.51 -15.24
CA LEU A 3 25.55 13.35 -15.42
C LEU A 3 25.15 13.88 -14.04
N GLU A 4 25.48 15.14 -13.75
CA GLU A 4 24.93 15.84 -12.60
C GLU A 4 23.40 15.95 -12.80
N LYS A 5 22.66 15.09 -12.11
CA LYS A 5 21.22 15.22 -12.04
C LYS A 5 20.92 16.51 -11.28
N LYS A 6 20.41 17.53 -11.98
CA LYS A 6 19.92 18.75 -11.32
C LYS A 6 18.75 18.36 -10.42
N ILE A 7 18.96 18.40 -9.10
CA ILE A 7 17.93 18.18 -8.10
C ILE A 7 17.39 19.54 -7.70
N HIS A 8 16.08 19.75 -7.90
CA HIS A 8 15.40 20.94 -7.42
C HIS A 8 14.88 20.69 -6.01
N VAL A 9 15.25 21.56 -5.07
CA VAL A 9 14.84 21.47 -3.67
C VAL A 9 13.87 22.59 -3.38
N PHE A 10 12.70 22.25 -2.83
CA PHE A 10 11.66 23.19 -2.43
C PHE A 10 11.28 22.97 -0.98
N SER A 11 10.79 24.02 -0.31
CA SER A 11 10.17 23.87 1.01
C SER A 11 8.88 23.06 0.90
N SER A 12 8.70 22.10 1.81
CA SER A 12 7.50 21.28 1.87
C SER A 12 6.28 22.11 2.30
N ASN A 13 5.21 22.07 1.51
CA ASN A 13 3.92 22.66 1.91
C ASN A 13 3.11 21.65 2.74
N TYR A 14 3.47 21.52 4.00
CA TYR A 14 2.87 20.54 4.91
C TYR A 14 1.37 20.73 5.10
N ALA A 15 0.89 21.99 5.10
CA ALA A 15 -0.53 22.31 5.22
C ALA A 15 -1.34 21.77 4.03
N LEU A 16 -0.80 21.88 2.81
CA LEU A 16 -1.41 21.28 1.61
C LEU A 16 -1.46 19.76 1.69
N TYR A 17 -0.34 19.10 2.05
CA TYR A 17 -0.29 17.64 2.19
C TYR A 17 -1.30 17.16 3.22
N HIS A 18 -1.39 17.82 4.37
CA HIS A 18 -2.38 17.50 5.40
C HIS A 18 -3.81 17.65 4.89
N SER A 19 -4.12 18.75 4.22
CA SER A 19 -5.44 19.00 3.63
C SER A 19 -5.82 17.92 2.61
N MET A 20 -4.87 17.49 1.75
CA MET A 20 -5.12 16.44 0.77
C MET A 20 -5.30 15.07 1.43
N SER A 21 -4.51 14.76 2.46
CA SER A 21 -4.68 13.56 3.29
C SER A 21 -6.08 13.49 3.90
N GLN A 22 -6.55 14.58 4.50
CA GLN A 22 -7.90 14.67 5.07
C GLN A 22 -9.01 14.42 4.04
N ARG A 23 -8.84 14.92 2.81
CA ARG A 23 -9.79 14.67 1.72
C ARG A 23 -9.82 13.20 1.32
N VAL A 24 -8.65 12.55 1.20
CA VAL A 24 -8.58 11.11 0.92
C VAL A 24 -9.25 10.33 2.05
N MET A 25 -8.98 10.68 3.31
CA MET A 25 -9.61 10.04 4.46
C MET A 25 -11.13 10.15 4.41
N ALA A 26 -11.68 11.34 4.17
CA ALA A 26 -13.13 11.54 4.07
C ALA A 26 -13.76 10.69 2.95
N VAL A 27 -13.08 10.53 1.81
CA VAL A 27 -13.53 9.62 0.75
C VAL A 27 -13.55 8.18 1.22
N LEU A 28 -12.51 7.71 1.89
CA LEU A 28 -12.42 6.34 2.38
C LEU A 28 -13.45 6.05 3.47
N GLU A 29 -13.67 6.99 4.39
CA GLU A 29 -14.69 6.92 5.44
C GLU A 29 -16.12 6.88 4.87
N SER A 30 -16.36 7.53 3.73
CA SER A 30 -17.67 7.45 3.06
C SER A 30 -17.96 6.07 2.45
N LEU A 31 -16.91 5.26 2.21
CA LEU A 31 -17.00 3.94 1.59
C LEU A 31 -16.83 2.79 2.59
N SER A 32 -16.30 3.07 3.78
CA SER A 32 -16.06 2.06 4.81
C SER A 32 -16.25 2.66 6.21
N PRO A 33 -16.95 1.97 7.12
CA PRO A 33 -17.19 2.45 8.48
C PRO A 33 -15.94 2.39 9.39
N ALA A 34 -14.91 1.69 8.98
CA ALA A 34 -13.73 1.43 9.82
C ALA A 34 -12.43 1.77 9.08
N VAL A 35 -12.03 3.04 9.14
CA VAL A 35 -10.78 3.57 8.59
C VAL A 35 -9.85 3.94 9.75
N GLU A 36 -8.63 3.42 9.73
CA GLU A 36 -7.57 3.70 10.71
C GLU A 36 -6.45 4.47 10.01
N PRO A 37 -6.25 5.77 10.32
CA PRO A 37 -5.09 6.51 9.84
C PRO A 37 -3.80 5.92 10.39
N TYR A 38 -2.81 5.67 9.53
CA TYR A 38 -1.49 5.20 9.91
C TYR A 38 -0.42 6.28 9.71
N SER A 39 -0.48 7.00 8.60
CA SER A 39 0.39 8.14 8.30
C SER A 39 -0.36 9.19 7.48
N ILE A 40 0.32 10.25 7.07
CA ILE A 40 -0.27 11.30 6.23
C ILE A 40 -0.73 10.77 4.86
N ASP A 41 -0.17 9.68 4.39
CA ASP A 41 -0.38 9.10 3.06
C ASP A 41 -0.81 7.62 3.09
N GLU A 42 -1.01 7.05 4.28
CA GLU A 42 -1.37 5.64 4.44
C GLU A 42 -2.49 5.45 5.48
N MET A 43 -3.44 4.60 5.13
CA MET A 43 -4.59 4.26 5.97
C MET A 43 -4.88 2.77 5.87
N PHE A 44 -5.33 2.19 6.98
CA PHE A 44 -5.89 0.84 6.99
C PHE A 44 -7.41 0.89 7.02
N ILE A 45 -8.03 -0.04 6.32
CA ILE A 45 -9.48 -0.21 6.28
C ILE A 45 -9.81 -1.63 6.73
N ASP A 46 -10.72 -1.76 7.69
CA ASP A 46 -11.22 -3.06 8.10
C ASP A 46 -12.38 -3.48 7.18
N LEU A 47 -12.18 -4.57 6.46
CA LEU A 47 -13.15 -5.11 5.51
C LEU A 47 -14.07 -6.18 6.12
N ARG A 48 -14.00 -6.43 7.43
CA ARG A 48 -14.92 -7.37 8.09
C ARG A 48 -16.37 -6.90 7.92
N GLY A 49 -17.23 -7.81 7.47
CA GLY A 49 -18.62 -7.50 7.17
C GLY A 49 -18.89 -6.97 5.74
N ILE A 50 -17.88 -6.56 4.98
CA ILE A 50 -18.05 -6.13 3.58
C ILE A 50 -17.82 -7.28 2.60
N ASN A 51 -16.97 -8.23 2.95
CA ASN A 51 -16.53 -9.35 2.10
C ASN A 51 -17.65 -10.24 1.56
N HIS A 52 -18.82 -10.23 2.20
CA HIS A 52 -19.97 -11.02 1.76
C HIS A 52 -20.75 -10.38 0.62
N CYS A 53 -20.57 -9.08 0.40
CA CYS A 53 -21.35 -8.31 -0.57
C CYS A 53 -20.57 -8.07 -1.88
N ILE A 54 -19.24 -8.00 -1.80
CA ILE A 54 -18.39 -7.64 -2.93
C ILE A 54 -17.02 -8.31 -2.79
N SER A 55 -16.40 -8.71 -3.93
CA SER A 55 -15.06 -9.26 -3.86
C SER A 55 -14.04 -8.20 -3.43
N PRO A 56 -13.01 -8.58 -2.65
CA PRO A 56 -11.99 -7.65 -2.19
C PRO A 56 -11.29 -6.88 -3.32
N GLU A 57 -11.01 -7.53 -4.44
CA GLU A 57 -10.37 -6.89 -5.59
C GLU A 57 -11.28 -5.83 -6.23
N VAL A 58 -12.55 -6.13 -6.43
CA VAL A 58 -13.53 -5.17 -6.96
C VAL A 58 -13.67 -3.98 -6.03
N PHE A 59 -13.77 -4.21 -4.72
CA PHE A 59 -13.83 -3.14 -3.73
C PHE A 59 -12.56 -2.28 -3.74
N GLY A 60 -11.38 -2.90 -3.85
CA GLY A 60 -10.10 -2.17 -3.98
C GLY A 60 -10.07 -1.25 -5.20
N HIS A 61 -10.59 -1.69 -6.34
CA HIS A 61 -10.72 -0.85 -7.54
C HIS A 61 -11.71 0.30 -7.33
N GLN A 62 -12.86 0.04 -6.71
CA GLN A 62 -13.83 1.10 -6.38
C GLN A 62 -13.21 2.18 -5.48
N LEU A 63 -12.48 1.80 -4.44
CA LEU A 63 -11.75 2.74 -3.57
C LEU A 63 -10.78 3.61 -4.38
N ARG A 64 -9.99 2.99 -5.25
CA ARG A 64 -9.03 3.72 -6.10
C ARG A 64 -9.70 4.72 -7.03
N GLU A 65 -10.73 4.28 -7.73
CA GLU A 65 -11.47 5.12 -8.67
C GLU A 65 -12.16 6.29 -7.98
N GLN A 66 -12.76 6.04 -6.81
CA GLN A 66 -13.43 7.09 -6.05
C GLN A 66 -12.44 8.14 -5.55
N VAL A 67 -11.31 7.71 -4.96
CA VAL A 67 -10.26 8.63 -4.51
C VAL A 67 -9.71 9.41 -5.71
N LYS A 68 -9.42 8.74 -6.82
CA LYS A 68 -8.93 9.41 -8.05
C LYS A 68 -9.91 10.43 -8.58
N SER A 69 -11.20 10.09 -8.63
CA SER A 69 -12.26 10.98 -9.13
C SER A 69 -12.41 12.23 -8.26
N TRP A 70 -12.38 12.09 -6.93
CA TRP A 70 -12.69 13.20 -6.02
C TRP A 70 -11.47 14.03 -5.62
N THR A 71 -10.29 13.45 -5.65
CA THR A 71 -9.06 14.14 -5.20
C THR A 71 -8.02 14.35 -6.30
N GLY A 72 -8.15 13.67 -7.43
CA GLY A 72 -7.12 13.62 -8.48
C GLY A 72 -5.91 12.72 -8.13
N LEU A 73 -5.82 12.20 -6.90
CA LEU A 73 -4.70 11.38 -6.44
C LEU A 73 -4.87 9.90 -6.83
N THR A 74 -3.74 9.25 -7.12
CA THR A 74 -3.68 7.81 -7.32
C THR A 74 -3.11 7.12 -6.08
N MET A 75 -3.62 5.93 -5.76
CA MET A 75 -3.13 5.13 -4.65
C MET A 75 -2.95 3.65 -5.03
N GLY A 76 -2.12 2.93 -4.28
CA GLY A 76 -2.04 1.47 -4.33
C GLY A 76 -2.87 0.85 -3.20
N VAL A 77 -3.64 -0.18 -3.51
CA VAL A 77 -4.48 -0.90 -2.53
C VAL A 77 -3.98 -2.33 -2.37
N GLY A 78 -3.56 -2.65 -1.16
CA GLY A 78 -3.20 -4.02 -0.75
C GLY A 78 -4.25 -4.57 0.21
N ILE A 79 -4.84 -5.71 -0.09
CA ILE A 79 -5.86 -6.37 0.73
C ILE A 79 -5.33 -7.72 1.18
N ALA A 80 -5.38 -7.99 2.48
CA ALA A 80 -4.93 -9.25 3.04
C ALA A 80 -5.50 -9.49 4.45
N PRO A 81 -5.41 -10.72 5.00
CA PRO A 81 -5.91 -11.04 6.34
C PRO A 81 -5.22 -10.30 7.49
N THR A 82 -4.03 -9.77 7.27
CA THR A 82 -3.26 -9.02 8.28
C THR A 82 -2.69 -7.73 7.71
N LYS A 83 -2.46 -6.73 8.56
CA LYS A 83 -1.83 -5.45 8.16
C LYS A 83 -0.47 -5.65 7.48
N THR A 84 0.37 -6.55 7.99
CA THR A 84 1.69 -6.85 7.41
C THR A 84 1.55 -7.39 5.98
N LEU A 85 0.67 -8.37 5.76
CA LEU A 85 0.42 -8.90 4.42
C LEU A 85 -0.26 -7.87 3.50
N ALA A 86 -1.13 -7.02 4.03
CA ALA A 86 -1.73 -5.92 3.26
C ALA A 86 -0.66 -4.92 2.78
N LYS A 87 0.34 -4.62 3.61
CA LYS A 87 1.49 -3.80 3.22
C LYS A 87 2.35 -4.49 2.15
N SER A 88 2.58 -5.80 2.25
CA SER A 88 3.25 -6.58 1.20
C SER A 88 2.45 -6.60 -0.11
N ALA A 89 1.13 -6.74 -0.03
CA ALA A 89 0.24 -6.64 -1.20
C ALA A 89 0.30 -5.23 -1.83
N GLN A 90 0.29 -4.17 -1.02
CA GLN A 90 0.44 -2.80 -1.49
C GLN A 90 1.81 -2.57 -2.16
N TRP A 91 2.90 -3.09 -1.59
CA TRP A 91 4.22 -3.07 -2.23
C TRP A 91 4.16 -3.69 -3.63
N ALA A 92 3.51 -4.85 -3.78
CA ALA A 92 3.35 -5.54 -5.06
C ALA A 92 2.64 -4.69 -6.12
N THR A 93 1.71 -3.81 -5.74
CA THR A 93 1.02 -2.92 -6.70
C THR A 93 1.97 -1.94 -7.40
N LYS A 94 3.08 -1.60 -6.74
CA LYS A 94 4.10 -0.68 -7.28
C LYS A 94 5.12 -1.42 -8.16
N GLN A 95 5.32 -2.73 -7.93
CA GLN A 95 6.29 -3.55 -8.67
C GLN A 95 5.73 -4.02 -10.02
N TRP A 96 4.44 -4.35 -10.07
CA TRP A 96 3.85 -5.01 -11.24
C TRP A 96 2.62 -4.24 -11.75
N PRO A 97 2.77 -3.50 -12.88
CA PRO A 97 1.68 -2.69 -13.47
C PRO A 97 0.43 -3.51 -13.85
N GLN A 98 0.58 -4.81 -14.14
CA GLN A 98 -0.54 -5.70 -14.49
C GLN A 98 -1.59 -5.82 -13.37
N PHE A 99 -1.26 -5.48 -12.13
CA PHE A 99 -2.23 -5.45 -11.03
C PHE A 99 -3.11 -4.21 -11.04
N SER A 100 -2.86 -3.27 -11.94
CA SER A 100 -3.65 -2.02 -12.03
C SER A 100 -3.81 -1.31 -10.68
N GLY A 101 -2.80 -1.48 -9.80
CA GLY A 101 -2.74 -0.84 -8.49
C GLY A 101 -3.57 -1.49 -7.37
N VAL A 102 -4.11 -2.70 -7.58
CA VAL A 102 -4.84 -3.46 -6.55
C VAL A 102 -4.29 -4.88 -6.47
N VAL A 103 -3.96 -5.34 -5.27
CA VAL A 103 -3.60 -6.73 -5.00
C VAL A 103 -4.37 -7.24 -3.79
N ALA A 104 -5.15 -8.31 -3.99
CA ALA A 104 -5.81 -9.02 -2.90
C ALA A 104 -5.13 -10.38 -2.66
N LEU A 105 -4.78 -10.63 -1.40
CA LEU A 105 -4.23 -11.87 -0.90
C LEU A 105 -5.24 -12.47 0.08
N THR A 106 -6.04 -13.42 -0.40
CA THR A 106 -7.03 -14.11 0.45
C THR A 106 -6.40 -15.32 1.13
N ALA A 107 -6.95 -15.73 2.26
CA ALA A 107 -6.47 -16.90 3.01
C ALA A 107 -6.49 -18.20 2.17
N GLU A 108 -7.42 -18.30 1.23
CA GLU A 108 -7.58 -19.45 0.32
C GLU A 108 -6.43 -19.52 -0.71
N ASN A 109 -5.76 -18.40 -0.98
CA ASN A 109 -4.74 -18.30 -2.03
C ASN A 109 -3.32 -18.32 -1.47
N ARG A 110 -3.03 -19.32 -0.60
CA ARG A 110 -1.74 -19.48 0.08
C ARG A 110 -0.55 -19.46 -0.88
N ASN A 111 -0.68 -20.10 -2.05
CA ASN A 111 0.40 -20.16 -3.04
C ASN A 111 0.74 -18.75 -3.59
N ARG A 112 -0.26 -17.90 -3.78
CA ARG A 112 -0.05 -16.50 -4.21
C ARG A 112 0.69 -15.71 -3.14
N ILE A 113 0.32 -15.91 -1.86
CA ILE A 113 0.99 -15.30 -0.72
C ILE A 113 2.47 -15.72 -0.67
N LEU A 114 2.75 -17.03 -0.70
CA LEU A 114 4.12 -17.56 -0.63
C LEU A 114 4.96 -17.08 -1.82
N LYS A 115 4.40 -17.07 -3.03
CA LYS A 115 5.09 -16.56 -4.21
C LYS A 115 5.43 -15.07 -4.07
N LEU A 116 4.50 -14.24 -3.57
CA LEU A 116 4.75 -12.82 -3.35
C LEU A 116 5.85 -12.61 -2.31
N LEU A 117 5.76 -13.28 -1.17
CA LEU A 117 6.76 -13.17 -0.10
C LEU A 117 8.15 -13.63 -0.55
N GLY A 118 8.24 -14.68 -1.37
CA GLY A 118 9.51 -15.14 -1.95
C GLY A 118 10.11 -14.20 -3.01
N LEU A 119 9.35 -13.21 -3.49
CA LEU A 119 9.82 -12.18 -4.42
C LEU A 119 10.07 -10.83 -3.72
N GLN A 120 9.54 -10.64 -2.53
CA GLN A 120 9.68 -9.39 -1.78
C GLN A 120 11.03 -9.37 -1.06
N PRO A 121 11.91 -8.39 -1.35
CA PRO A 121 13.14 -8.22 -0.59
C PRO A 121 12.84 -8.01 0.89
N VAL A 122 13.65 -8.59 1.77
CA VAL A 122 13.43 -8.51 3.23
C VAL A 122 13.38 -7.06 3.74
N GLY A 123 14.12 -6.15 3.11
CA GLY A 123 14.10 -4.72 3.44
C GLY A 123 12.81 -3.99 3.07
N GLU A 124 11.96 -4.60 2.24
CA GLU A 124 10.65 -4.07 1.85
C GLU A 124 9.51 -4.60 2.74
N VAL A 125 9.84 -5.47 3.68
CA VAL A 125 8.86 -5.98 4.66
C VAL A 125 8.56 -4.88 5.68
N TRP A 126 7.28 -4.62 5.90
CA TRP A 126 6.83 -3.61 6.85
C TRP A 126 7.38 -3.85 8.25
N GLY A 127 8.07 -2.85 8.80
CA GLY A 127 8.77 -2.93 10.09
C GLY A 127 10.25 -3.33 9.98
N VAL A 128 10.74 -3.72 8.81
CA VAL A 128 12.17 -4.04 8.57
C VAL A 128 12.88 -2.80 8.05
N GLY A 129 13.57 -2.08 8.94
CA GLY A 129 14.39 -0.92 8.57
C GLY A 129 15.80 -1.31 8.13
N ARG A 130 16.56 -0.33 7.62
CA ARG A 130 17.90 -0.53 7.03
C ARG A 130 18.84 -1.38 7.88
N ARG A 131 18.96 -1.10 9.18
CA ARG A 131 19.85 -1.86 10.08
C ARG A 131 19.46 -3.33 10.22
N LEU A 132 18.16 -3.63 10.24
CA LEU A 132 17.66 -4.99 10.32
C LEU A 132 17.85 -5.71 8.99
N THR A 133 17.61 -5.03 7.86
CA THR A 133 17.89 -5.54 6.52
C THR A 133 19.36 -5.98 6.38
N GLU A 134 20.30 -5.13 6.80
CA GLU A 134 21.74 -5.46 6.75
C GLU A 134 22.06 -6.72 7.56
N LYS A 135 21.48 -6.86 8.77
CA LYS A 135 21.68 -8.05 9.62
C LYS A 135 21.07 -9.30 9.00
N LEU A 136 19.85 -9.22 8.46
CA LEU A 136 19.17 -10.36 7.85
C LEU A 136 19.92 -10.84 6.61
N ASN A 137 20.35 -9.91 5.75
CA ASN A 137 21.14 -10.23 4.56
C ASN A 137 22.47 -10.89 4.92
N ALA A 138 23.14 -10.46 6.00
CA ALA A 138 24.37 -11.09 6.49
C ALA A 138 24.15 -12.55 6.97
N LEU A 139 22.91 -12.90 7.36
CA LEU A 139 22.49 -14.25 7.71
C LEU A 139 21.97 -15.05 6.49
N GLY A 140 22.05 -14.50 5.27
CA GLY A 140 21.53 -15.13 4.05
C GLY A 140 20.02 -14.99 3.85
N ILE A 141 19.32 -14.21 4.69
CA ILE A 141 17.88 -13.97 4.59
C ILE A 141 17.68 -12.72 3.71
N ASN A 142 17.29 -12.94 2.46
CA ASN A 142 17.14 -11.87 1.47
C ASN A 142 15.68 -11.56 1.09
N THR A 143 14.79 -12.54 1.32
CA THR A 143 13.33 -12.46 1.07
C THR A 143 12.56 -13.05 2.22
#